data_8ff0c03d7123b1b6ca80f8ee955070db
#
_entry.id   8ff0c03d7123b1b6ca80f8ee955070db
#
_cell.length_a   1.000
_cell.length_b   1.000
_cell.length_c   1.000
_cell.angle_alpha   90.00
_cell.angle_beta   90.00
_cell.angle_gamma   90.00
#
_symmetry.space_group_name_H-M   'P 1'
#
loop_
_entity.id
_entity.type
_entity.pdbx_description
1 polymer ?
#
loop_
_entity_poly.entity_id
_entity_poly.type
_entity_poly.pdbx_seq_one_letter_code
_entity_poly.pdbx_strand_id
1 'polypeptide(L)'
;MPQISVVLPVYNVEEYLRQCLDSLANQTFEDFEVICVNDGSGDSSLSILEEYASEDERFKIISQENKGLSGARNTGMDYIKGKYTIFVDSDDWLELNALEKLYNKIIALDSDILMYKFRFFNQDSEQYSESVFTNLEVIDASLENKNFNYRDVSDILFKISHAPFNKLYKTSFLREAGIKFPENLNYEDLYFFYMVFFKTEKVSVFRDESLYNY
;
A
#
# COMPACT_ATOMS: atom_id res chain seq x y z
N MET A 1 4.66 14.13 14.09
CA MET A 1 4.91 12.81 13.42
C MET A 1 3.70 12.50 12.57
N PRO A 2 3.85 12.14 11.31
CA PRO A 2 2.71 11.85 10.44
C PRO A 2 1.85 10.71 10.97
N GLN A 3 0.59 10.66 10.58
CA GLN A 3 -0.28 9.53 10.89
C GLN A 3 -0.04 8.36 9.93
N ILE A 4 0.21 8.65 8.64
CA ILE A 4 0.44 7.63 7.62
C ILE A 4 1.81 7.84 6.98
N SER A 5 2.57 6.76 6.77
CA SER A 5 3.71 6.72 5.84
C SER A 5 3.32 5.92 4.61
N VAL A 6 3.46 6.53 3.45
CA VAL A 6 3.34 5.87 2.15
C VAL A 6 4.73 5.41 1.74
N VAL A 7 4.90 4.13 1.44
CA VAL A 7 6.14 3.56 0.87
C VAL A 7 5.93 3.39 -0.62
N LEU A 8 6.70 4.13 -1.41
CA LEU A 8 6.61 4.20 -2.88
C LEU A 8 7.92 3.72 -3.50
N PRO A 9 8.05 2.46 -3.91
CA PRO A 9 9.20 1.98 -4.68
C PRO A 9 9.13 2.51 -6.11
N VAL A 10 10.24 3.00 -6.64
CA VAL A 10 10.31 3.61 -7.98
C VAL A 10 11.49 3.05 -8.75
N TYR A 11 11.24 2.45 -9.93
CA TYR A 11 12.27 1.96 -10.83
C TYR A 11 11.82 2.03 -12.29
N ASN A 12 12.43 2.93 -13.09
CA ASN A 12 12.18 3.08 -14.52
C ASN A 12 10.67 3.14 -14.88
N VAL A 13 9.95 4.12 -14.31
CA VAL A 13 8.49 4.26 -14.41
C VAL A 13 8.07 5.69 -14.80
N GLU A 14 8.94 6.42 -15.52
CA GLU A 14 8.71 7.83 -15.87
C GLU A 14 7.35 8.11 -16.52
N GLU A 15 6.81 7.13 -17.26
CA GLU A 15 5.55 7.26 -18.00
C GLU A 15 4.33 7.38 -17.07
N TYR A 16 4.32 6.68 -15.94
CA TYR A 16 3.17 6.58 -15.02
C TYR A 16 3.36 7.37 -13.73
N LEU A 17 4.60 7.66 -13.36
CA LEU A 17 4.98 8.19 -12.06
C LEU A 17 4.26 9.50 -11.70
N ARG A 18 4.04 10.40 -12.66
CA ARG A 18 3.34 11.67 -12.40
C ARG A 18 1.91 11.46 -11.95
N GLN A 19 1.17 10.54 -12.56
CA GLN A 19 -0.20 10.22 -12.16
C GLN A 19 -0.25 9.69 -10.72
N CYS A 20 0.68 8.81 -10.37
CA CYS A 20 0.83 8.30 -9.01
C CYS A 20 1.08 9.43 -8.01
N LEU A 21 2.09 10.28 -8.26
CA LEU A 21 2.48 11.37 -7.38
C LEU A 21 1.38 12.43 -7.25
N ASP A 22 0.68 12.77 -8.35
CA ASP A 22 -0.47 13.68 -8.33
C ASP A 22 -1.58 13.15 -7.42
N SER A 23 -1.86 11.84 -7.48
CA SER A 23 -2.87 11.23 -6.64
C SER A 23 -2.53 11.31 -5.15
N LEU A 24 -1.24 11.25 -4.81
CA LEU A 24 -0.74 11.41 -3.45
C LEU A 24 -0.71 12.89 -3.03
N ALA A 25 -0.18 13.78 -3.87
CA ALA A 25 -0.07 15.21 -3.56
C ALA A 25 -1.45 15.84 -3.27
N ASN A 26 -2.49 15.40 -3.97
CA ASN A 26 -3.86 15.92 -3.89
C ASN A 26 -4.76 15.18 -2.88
N GLN A 27 -4.23 14.29 -2.03
CA GLN A 27 -5.04 13.62 -1.01
C GLN A 27 -5.74 14.64 -0.08
N THR A 28 -7.00 14.38 0.27
CA THR A 28 -7.76 15.20 1.24
C THR A 28 -7.21 15.09 2.67
N PHE A 29 -6.52 14.01 2.98
CA PHE A 29 -5.83 13.79 4.24
C PHE A 29 -4.41 14.41 4.17
N GLU A 30 -4.06 15.31 5.06
CA GLU A 30 -2.79 16.07 4.98
C GLU A 30 -1.67 15.49 5.87
N ASP A 31 -2.01 14.75 6.94
CA ASP A 31 -1.03 14.30 7.95
C ASP A 31 -0.36 12.97 7.56
N PHE A 32 0.38 12.99 6.45
CA PHE A 32 1.15 11.85 5.96
C PHE A 32 2.51 12.25 5.39
N GLU A 33 3.37 11.26 5.16
CA GLU A 33 4.62 11.37 4.43
C GLU A 33 4.69 10.33 3.31
N VAL A 34 5.44 10.61 2.26
CA VAL A 34 5.73 9.68 1.16
C VAL A 34 7.23 9.39 1.14
N ILE A 35 7.60 8.14 1.33
CA ILE A 35 8.98 7.65 1.23
C ILE A 35 9.17 7.07 -0.18
N CYS A 36 9.65 7.89 -1.10
CA CYS A 36 9.95 7.54 -2.47
C CYS A 36 11.33 6.85 -2.52
N VAL A 37 11.36 5.57 -2.81
CA VAL A 37 12.62 4.82 -2.91
C VAL A 37 12.97 4.65 -4.38
N ASN A 38 13.87 5.50 -4.88
CA ASN A 38 14.45 5.35 -6.22
C ASN A 38 15.47 4.22 -6.21
N ASP A 39 15.09 3.09 -6.80
CA ASP A 39 15.86 1.85 -6.84
C ASP A 39 16.82 1.79 -8.05
N GLY A 40 17.58 2.88 -8.26
CA GLY A 40 18.58 2.96 -9.33
C GLY A 40 17.97 3.16 -10.72
N SER A 41 16.93 4.00 -10.84
CA SER A 41 16.32 4.33 -12.15
C SER A 41 17.33 4.96 -13.11
N GLY A 42 17.28 4.54 -14.36
CA GLY A 42 18.09 5.08 -15.45
C GLY A 42 17.34 6.03 -16.39
N ASP A 43 16.05 6.19 -16.18
CA ASP A 43 15.14 7.09 -16.90
C ASP A 43 14.93 8.42 -16.14
N SER A 44 13.91 9.20 -16.49
CA SER A 44 13.58 10.48 -15.84
C SER A 44 12.89 10.34 -14.48
N SER A 45 12.67 9.12 -13.96
CA SER A 45 11.92 8.92 -12.70
C SER A 45 12.52 9.69 -11.53
N LEU A 46 13.86 9.70 -11.38
CA LEU A 46 14.49 10.45 -10.28
C LEU A 46 14.23 11.96 -10.39
N SER A 47 14.37 12.53 -11.60
CA SER A 47 14.13 13.96 -11.79
C SER A 47 12.67 14.36 -11.53
N ILE A 48 11.72 13.47 -11.86
CA ILE A 48 10.30 13.66 -11.52
C ILE A 48 10.11 13.66 -10.00
N LEU A 49 10.71 12.72 -9.27
CA LEU A 49 10.64 12.70 -7.81
C LEU A 49 11.22 13.99 -7.18
N GLU A 50 12.35 14.47 -7.70
CA GLU A 50 13.01 15.70 -7.22
C GLU A 50 12.13 16.94 -7.42
N GLU A 51 11.38 17.01 -8.52
CA GLU A 51 10.40 18.06 -8.79
C GLU A 51 9.34 18.09 -7.68
N TYR A 52 8.66 16.97 -7.40
CA TYR A 52 7.62 16.89 -6.36
C TYR A 52 8.17 17.14 -4.95
N ALA A 53 9.34 16.60 -4.63
CA ALA A 53 9.96 16.84 -3.32
C ALA A 53 10.40 18.30 -3.11
N SER A 54 10.65 19.06 -4.19
CA SER A 54 10.97 20.49 -4.10
C SER A 54 9.74 21.36 -3.79
N GLU A 55 8.54 20.89 -4.15
CA GLU A 55 7.27 21.61 -4.00
C GLU A 55 6.48 21.19 -2.76
N ASP A 56 6.67 19.94 -2.29
CA ASP A 56 5.90 19.36 -1.18
C ASP A 56 6.83 18.59 -0.22
N GLU A 57 7.02 19.12 0.98
CA GLU A 57 7.88 18.52 2.01
C GLU A 57 7.45 17.13 2.52
N ARG A 58 6.23 16.70 2.19
CA ARG A 58 5.75 15.34 2.49
C ARG A 58 6.51 14.27 1.70
N PHE A 59 7.02 14.60 0.51
CA PHE A 59 7.78 13.67 -0.34
C PHE A 59 9.25 13.65 0.06
N LYS A 60 9.75 12.46 0.36
CA LYS A 60 11.14 12.21 0.78
C LYS A 60 11.78 11.17 -0.12
N ILE A 61 12.89 11.52 -0.74
CA ILE A 61 13.58 10.65 -1.70
C ILE A 61 14.71 9.92 -1.01
N ILE A 62 14.75 8.60 -1.19
CA ILE A 62 15.86 7.72 -0.85
C ILE A 62 16.34 7.08 -2.14
N SER A 63 17.58 7.35 -2.54
CA SER A 63 18.18 6.70 -3.71
C SER A 63 19.11 5.59 -3.28
N GLN A 64 19.05 4.47 -3.97
CA GLN A 64 19.90 3.30 -3.75
C GLN A 64 20.31 2.64 -5.07
N GLU A 65 21.30 1.76 -5.04
CA GLU A 65 21.54 0.82 -6.12
C GLU A 65 20.39 -0.17 -6.22
N ASN A 66 20.09 -0.63 -7.44
CA ASN A 66 18.95 -1.52 -7.67
C ASN A 66 19.02 -2.80 -6.83
N LYS A 67 18.03 -3.00 -5.98
CA LYS A 67 17.84 -4.19 -5.13
C LYS A 67 16.54 -4.93 -5.43
N GLY A 68 15.83 -4.48 -6.47
CA GLY A 68 14.49 -4.98 -6.84
C GLY A 68 13.39 -4.50 -5.89
N LEU A 69 12.15 -4.81 -6.27
CA LEU A 69 10.94 -4.33 -5.59
C LEU A 69 10.93 -4.63 -4.09
N SER A 70 11.31 -5.85 -3.69
CA SER A 70 11.45 -6.24 -2.29
C SER A 70 12.45 -5.36 -1.53
N GLY A 71 13.63 -5.15 -2.13
CA GLY A 71 14.69 -4.33 -1.53
C GLY A 71 14.26 -2.87 -1.38
N ALA A 72 13.57 -2.32 -2.39
CA ALA A 72 13.02 -0.96 -2.33
C ALA A 72 11.95 -0.82 -1.25
N ARG A 73 10.98 -1.75 -1.17
CA ARG A 73 9.96 -1.76 -0.10
C ARG A 73 10.60 -1.89 1.28
N ASN A 74 11.58 -2.78 1.46
CA ASN A 74 12.30 -2.96 2.73
C ASN A 74 13.05 -1.68 3.13
N THR A 75 13.73 -1.04 2.18
CA THR A 75 14.40 0.24 2.45
C THR A 75 13.38 1.29 2.88
N GLY A 76 12.25 1.42 2.16
CA GLY A 76 11.19 2.36 2.55
C GLY A 76 10.69 2.12 3.98
N MET A 77 10.50 0.86 4.38
CA MET A 77 10.08 0.48 5.73
C MET A 77 11.08 0.92 6.83
N ASP A 78 12.36 1.04 6.53
CA ASP A 78 13.36 1.49 7.50
C ASP A 78 13.26 3.02 7.76
N TYR A 79 12.60 3.82 6.89
CA TYR A 79 12.47 5.27 7.00
C TYR A 79 11.09 5.77 7.46
N ILE A 80 10.07 4.89 7.54
CA ILE A 80 8.72 5.28 7.95
C ILE A 80 8.67 5.85 9.36
N LYS A 81 7.86 6.91 9.56
CA LYS A 81 7.62 7.55 10.87
C LYS A 81 6.15 7.56 11.26
N GLY A 82 5.25 7.30 10.32
CA GLY A 82 3.81 7.28 10.52
C GLY A 82 3.37 6.17 11.47
N LYS A 83 2.21 6.39 12.10
CA LYS A 83 1.56 5.36 12.93
C LYS A 83 1.03 4.21 12.10
N TYR A 84 0.69 4.48 10.86
CA TYR A 84 0.23 3.50 9.87
C TYR A 84 1.11 3.55 8.64
N THR A 85 1.18 2.43 7.92
CA THR A 85 2.00 2.26 6.71
C THR A 85 1.12 1.72 5.59
N ILE A 86 1.22 2.33 4.42
CA ILE A 86 0.62 1.86 3.17
C ILE A 86 1.72 1.72 2.11
N PHE A 87 1.65 0.69 1.29
CA PHE A 87 2.49 0.53 0.11
C PHE A 87 1.69 1.00 -1.11
N VAL A 88 2.32 1.73 -2.00
CA VAL A 88 1.75 2.15 -3.29
C VAL A 88 2.78 1.83 -4.36
N ASP A 89 2.37 1.15 -5.41
CA ASP A 89 3.24 0.89 -6.56
C ASP A 89 3.23 2.12 -7.48
N SER A 90 4.35 2.46 -8.08
CA SER A 90 4.58 3.77 -8.71
C SER A 90 3.94 3.93 -10.09
N ASP A 91 3.35 2.88 -10.63
CA ASP A 91 2.53 2.84 -11.84
C ASP A 91 1.01 2.86 -11.57
N ASP A 92 0.62 2.91 -10.28
CA ASP A 92 -0.76 2.92 -9.80
C ASP A 92 -1.13 4.27 -9.17
N TRP A 93 -2.42 4.46 -8.82
CA TRP A 93 -2.86 5.67 -8.12
C TRP A 93 -4.01 5.45 -7.14
N LEU A 94 -4.09 6.34 -6.14
CA LEU A 94 -5.15 6.36 -5.13
C LEU A 94 -6.31 7.29 -5.53
N GLU A 95 -7.52 6.98 -5.04
CA GLU A 95 -8.61 7.96 -5.02
C GLU A 95 -8.28 9.11 -4.05
N LEU A 96 -8.77 10.33 -4.35
CA LEU A 96 -8.40 11.56 -3.63
C LEU A 96 -8.70 11.54 -2.12
N ASN A 97 -9.64 10.74 -1.68
CA ASN A 97 -10.05 10.61 -0.28
C ASN A 97 -9.63 9.26 0.35
N ALA A 98 -8.74 8.53 -0.32
CA ALA A 98 -8.37 7.19 0.10
C ALA A 98 -7.72 7.17 1.49
N LEU A 99 -6.69 7.99 1.69
CA LEU A 99 -5.97 8.02 2.97
C LEU A 99 -6.88 8.41 4.14
N GLU A 100 -7.76 9.38 3.94
CA GLU A 100 -8.72 9.82 4.96
C GLU A 100 -9.68 8.70 5.38
N LYS A 101 -10.30 8.03 4.40
CA LYS A 101 -11.24 6.94 4.65
C LYS A 101 -10.57 5.75 5.33
N LEU A 102 -9.40 5.35 4.83
CA LEU A 102 -8.63 4.25 5.41
C LEU A 102 -8.19 4.57 6.84
N TYR A 103 -7.70 5.79 7.08
CA TYR A 103 -7.30 6.24 8.41
C TYR A 103 -8.48 6.21 9.39
N ASN A 104 -9.62 6.80 9.02
CA ASN A 104 -10.80 6.82 9.88
C ASN A 104 -11.30 5.39 10.20
N LYS A 105 -11.27 4.49 9.23
CA LYS A 105 -11.71 3.11 9.43
C LYS A 105 -10.78 2.32 10.35
N ILE A 106 -9.47 2.40 10.12
CA ILE A 106 -8.50 1.60 10.91
C ILE A 106 -8.46 2.04 12.37
N ILE A 107 -8.59 3.35 12.65
CA ILE A 107 -8.63 3.86 14.02
C ILE A 107 -9.93 3.48 14.73
N ALA A 108 -11.08 3.54 14.02
CA ALA A 108 -12.39 3.19 14.59
C ALA A 108 -12.47 1.72 15.05
N LEU A 109 -11.75 0.83 14.37
CA LEU A 109 -11.72 -0.60 14.66
C LEU A 109 -10.48 -1.03 15.48
N ASP A 110 -9.50 -0.15 15.69
CA ASP A 110 -8.20 -0.45 16.32
C ASP A 110 -7.55 -1.69 15.68
N SER A 111 -7.55 -1.74 14.34
CA SER A 111 -7.02 -2.87 13.59
C SER A 111 -5.51 -2.77 13.40
N ASP A 112 -4.84 -3.92 13.29
CA ASP A 112 -3.43 -3.99 12.90
C ASP A 112 -3.27 -3.99 11.38
N ILE A 113 -4.27 -4.55 10.66
CA ILE A 113 -4.35 -4.57 9.20
C ILE A 113 -5.77 -4.18 8.78
N LEU A 114 -5.89 -3.21 7.88
CA LEU A 114 -7.13 -2.90 7.17
C LEU A 114 -6.96 -3.24 5.71
N MET A 115 -7.71 -4.22 5.21
CA MET A 115 -7.78 -4.56 3.79
C MET A 115 -8.85 -3.71 3.11
N TYR A 116 -8.59 -3.24 1.89
CA TYR A 116 -9.54 -2.44 1.14
C TYR A 116 -9.64 -2.85 -0.32
N LYS A 117 -10.75 -2.46 -0.96
CA LYS A 117 -11.03 -2.74 -2.36
C LYS A 117 -10.10 -1.94 -3.27
N PHE A 118 -9.72 -2.59 -4.36
CA PHE A 118 -9.06 -1.94 -5.48
C PHE A 118 -9.72 -2.39 -6.78
N ARG A 119 -9.40 -1.73 -7.89
CA ARG A 119 -9.92 -2.05 -9.21
C ARG A 119 -8.82 -2.00 -10.26
N PHE A 120 -9.03 -2.71 -11.34
CA PHE A 120 -8.17 -2.63 -12.51
C PHE A 120 -8.61 -1.49 -13.40
N PHE A 121 -7.64 -0.77 -13.94
CA PHE A 121 -7.84 0.21 -14.98
C PHE A 121 -7.21 -0.26 -16.29
N ASN A 122 -8.01 -0.32 -17.35
CA ASN A 122 -7.50 -0.63 -18.67
C ASN A 122 -7.25 0.67 -19.43
N GLN A 123 -6.00 0.99 -19.69
CA GLN A 123 -5.57 2.23 -20.32
C GLN A 123 -6.07 2.37 -21.76
N ASP A 124 -6.14 1.27 -22.53
CA ASP A 124 -6.59 1.32 -23.93
C ASP A 124 -8.10 1.63 -24.07
N SER A 125 -8.91 1.10 -23.14
CA SER A 125 -10.36 1.28 -23.16
C SER A 125 -10.85 2.38 -22.21
N GLU A 126 -9.98 2.91 -21.35
CA GLU A 126 -10.30 3.84 -20.26
C GLU A 126 -11.41 3.30 -19.33
N GLN A 127 -11.43 1.98 -19.10
CA GLN A 127 -12.48 1.33 -18.33
C GLN A 127 -11.93 0.70 -17.06
N TYR A 128 -12.74 0.77 -16.00
CA TYR A 128 -12.50 0.09 -14.74
C TYR A 128 -13.16 -1.27 -14.71
N SER A 129 -12.52 -2.22 -14.04
CA SER A 129 -13.09 -3.55 -13.77
C SER A 129 -12.71 -4.01 -12.36
N GLU A 130 -13.58 -4.81 -11.77
CA GLU A 130 -13.34 -5.46 -10.49
C GLU A 130 -13.42 -6.99 -10.65
N SER A 131 -12.81 -7.71 -9.76
CA SER A 131 -12.87 -9.16 -9.67
C SER A 131 -13.12 -9.61 -8.24
N VAL A 132 -13.36 -10.89 -8.03
CA VAL A 132 -13.52 -11.49 -6.71
C VAL A 132 -12.32 -11.21 -5.78
N PHE A 133 -11.12 -11.07 -6.37
CA PHE A 133 -9.90 -10.76 -5.60
C PHE A 133 -9.78 -9.29 -5.23
N THR A 134 -10.41 -8.39 -5.98
CA THR A 134 -10.28 -6.95 -5.78
C THR A 134 -11.35 -6.37 -4.86
N ASN A 135 -12.54 -6.97 -4.84
CA ASN A 135 -13.72 -6.43 -4.15
C ASN A 135 -13.93 -6.95 -2.72
N LEU A 136 -13.12 -7.92 -2.27
CA LEU A 136 -13.20 -8.55 -0.94
C LEU A 136 -14.52 -9.29 -0.64
N GLU A 137 -15.33 -9.62 -1.64
CA GLU A 137 -16.61 -10.33 -1.47
C GLU A 137 -16.43 -11.76 -0.98
N VAL A 138 -15.23 -12.32 -1.11
CA VAL A 138 -14.90 -13.65 -0.56
C VAL A 138 -14.97 -13.67 0.98
N ILE A 139 -14.83 -12.53 1.63
CA ILE A 139 -14.90 -12.39 3.09
C ILE A 139 -16.35 -12.21 3.49
N ASP A 140 -16.84 -13.04 4.42
CA ASP A 140 -18.23 -13.01 4.89
C ASP A 140 -18.64 -11.61 5.38
N ALA A 141 -19.84 -11.16 4.99
CA ALA A 141 -20.37 -9.86 5.39
C ALA A 141 -20.54 -9.69 6.90
N SER A 142 -20.69 -10.77 7.65
CA SER A 142 -20.78 -10.74 9.11
C SER A 142 -19.48 -10.27 9.79
N LEU A 143 -18.34 -10.28 9.06
CA LEU A 143 -17.03 -9.79 9.51
C LEU A 143 -16.83 -8.30 9.21
N GLU A 144 -17.78 -7.66 8.55
CA GLU A 144 -17.73 -6.23 8.34
C GLU A 144 -17.86 -5.45 9.65
N ASN A 145 -17.10 -4.34 9.76
CA ASN A 145 -17.04 -3.51 10.97
C ASN A 145 -16.58 -4.25 12.25
N LYS A 146 -15.85 -5.34 12.09
CA LYS A 146 -15.22 -6.11 13.17
C LYS A 146 -13.77 -6.43 12.84
N ASN A 147 -13.01 -6.72 13.89
CA ASN A 147 -11.74 -7.41 13.72
C ASN A 147 -11.97 -8.93 13.62
N PHE A 148 -11.20 -9.56 12.75
CA PHE A 148 -11.11 -11.00 12.56
C PHE A 148 -9.65 -11.42 12.38
N ASN A 149 -9.39 -12.72 12.32
CA ASN A 149 -8.06 -13.26 12.09
C ASN A 149 -8.09 -14.39 11.06
N TYR A 150 -6.92 -14.97 10.77
CA TYR A 150 -6.81 -16.02 9.75
C TYR A 150 -7.66 -17.27 10.01
N ARG A 151 -8.03 -17.57 11.27
CA ARG A 151 -8.86 -18.73 11.63
C ARG A 151 -10.31 -18.52 11.20
N ASP A 152 -10.79 -17.27 11.25
CA ASP A 152 -12.15 -16.91 10.86
C ASP A 152 -12.37 -16.98 9.34
N VAL A 153 -11.28 -17.01 8.56
CA VAL A 153 -11.28 -17.02 7.08
C VAL A 153 -10.45 -18.16 6.51
N SER A 154 -10.21 -19.21 7.28
CA SER A 154 -9.30 -20.31 6.92
C SER A 154 -9.68 -21.06 5.64
N ASP A 155 -10.96 -21.17 5.34
CA ASP A 155 -11.53 -21.82 4.15
C ASP A 155 -11.40 -20.99 2.86
N ILE A 156 -11.20 -19.68 3.01
CA ILE A 156 -11.05 -18.74 1.89
C ILE A 156 -9.66 -18.08 1.85
N LEU A 157 -8.74 -18.47 2.71
CA LEU A 157 -7.45 -17.81 2.91
C LEU A 157 -6.69 -17.58 1.61
N PHE A 158 -6.67 -18.57 0.70
CA PHE A 158 -5.99 -18.47 -0.60
C PHE A 158 -6.78 -17.71 -1.67
N LYS A 159 -7.97 -17.22 -1.34
CA LYS A 159 -8.79 -16.36 -2.20
C LYS A 159 -8.66 -14.88 -1.83
N ILE A 160 -8.03 -14.57 -0.70
CA ILE A 160 -7.77 -13.20 -0.27
C ILE A 160 -6.55 -12.66 -1.04
N SER A 161 -6.67 -11.45 -1.57
CA SER A 161 -5.56 -10.79 -2.25
C SER A 161 -4.35 -10.66 -1.33
N HIS A 162 -3.20 -11.09 -1.79
CA HIS A 162 -1.91 -11.00 -1.09
C HIS A 162 -1.16 -9.70 -1.41
N ALA A 163 -1.64 -8.88 -2.34
CA ALA A 163 -1.01 -7.63 -2.72
C ALA A 163 -0.79 -6.70 -1.50
N PRO A 164 0.40 -6.14 -1.31
CA PRO A 164 0.67 -5.26 -0.17
C PRO A 164 -0.03 -3.90 -0.30
N PHE A 165 -0.28 -3.45 -1.53
CA PHE A 165 -0.83 -2.13 -1.84
C PHE A 165 -2.32 -1.99 -1.47
N ASN A 166 -3.08 -3.06 -1.29
CA ASN A 166 -4.49 -2.98 -0.88
C ASN A 166 -4.68 -3.17 0.63
N LYS A 167 -3.68 -2.74 1.40
CA LYS A 167 -3.71 -2.84 2.87
C LYS A 167 -3.09 -1.62 3.53
N LEU A 168 -3.73 -1.15 4.59
CA LEU A 168 -3.14 -0.21 5.54
C LEU A 168 -2.73 -1.00 6.80
N TYR A 169 -1.47 -0.83 7.21
CA TYR A 169 -0.88 -1.57 8.33
C TYR A 169 -0.59 -0.64 9.50
N LYS A 170 -0.83 -1.09 10.73
CA LYS A 170 -0.33 -0.43 11.92
C LYS A 170 1.20 -0.58 11.99
N THR A 171 1.94 0.51 11.94
CA THR A 171 3.41 0.49 11.86
C THR A 171 4.06 -0.22 13.03
N SER A 172 3.55 -0.03 14.25
CA SER A 172 4.07 -0.71 15.45
C SER A 172 3.94 -2.24 15.32
N PHE A 173 2.82 -2.72 14.78
CA PHE A 173 2.61 -4.13 14.51
C PHE A 173 3.60 -4.67 13.46
N LEU A 174 3.82 -3.97 12.33
CA LEU A 174 4.81 -4.38 11.33
C LEU A 174 6.23 -4.48 11.92
N ARG A 175 6.60 -3.52 12.76
CA ARG A 175 7.92 -3.53 13.44
C ARG A 175 8.05 -4.68 14.42
N GLU A 176 7.02 -4.94 15.23
CA GLU A 176 6.99 -6.06 16.17
C GLU A 176 6.99 -7.40 15.45
N ALA A 177 6.26 -7.52 14.35
CA ALA A 177 6.26 -8.71 13.52
C ALA A 177 7.65 -9.02 12.96
N GLY A 178 8.44 -7.98 12.65
CA GLY A 178 9.82 -8.11 12.16
C GLY A 178 9.92 -8.77 10.78
N ILE A 179 8.83 -8.74 10.00
CA ILE A 179 8.77 -9.36 8.69
C ILE A 179 9.22 -8.36 7.63
N LYS A 180 10.12 -8.79 6.75
CA LYS A 180 10.55 -8.06 5.55
C LYS A 180 10.11 -8.82 4.30
N PHE A 181 10.04 -8.10 3.19
CA PHE A 181 9.86 -8.73 1.88
C PHE A 181 11.10 -9.55 1.55
N PRO A 182 10.96 -10.82 1.14
CA PRO A 182 12.11 -11.64 0.78
C PRO A 182 12.72 -11.11 -0.53
N GLU A 183 14.02 -10.85 -0.50
CA GLU A 183 14.75 -10.45 -1.68
C GLU A 183 15.08 -11.69 -2.54
N ASN A 184 15.13 -11.53 -3.86
CA ASN A 184 15.41 -12.60 -4.83
C ASN A 184 14.39 -13.76 -4.84
N LEU A 185 13.15 -13.50 -4.45
CA LEU A 185 12.04 -14.44 -4.52
C LEU A 185 10.96 -13.89 -5.45
N ASN A 186 10.44 -14.73 -6.37
CA ASN A 186 9.23 -14.40 -7.10
C ASN A 186 8.02 -14.57 -6.17
N TYR A 187 7.02 -13.70 -6.31
CA TYR A 187 5.84 -13.67 -5.46
C TYR A 187 6.19 -13.37 -3.98
N GLU A 188 7.07 -12.40 -3.78
CA GLU A 188 7.54 -11.91 -2.48
C GLU A 188 6.39 -11.37 -1.61
N ASP A 189 5.38 -10.82 -2.26
CA ASP A 189 4.15 -10.30 -1.66
C ASP A 189 3.32 -11.40 -0.98
N LEU A 190 3.23 -12.57 -1.59
CA LEU A 190 2.53 -13.74 -1.03
C LEU A 190 3.19 -14.18 0.29
N TYR A 191 4.54 -14.27 0.32
CA TYR A 191 5.26 -14.60 1.55
C TYR A 191 5.03 -13.53 2.61
N PHE A 192 5.22 -12.25 2.26
CA PHE A 192 5.05 -11.13 3.19
C PHE A 192 3.64 -11.12 3.78
N PHE A 193 2.61 -11.21 2.93
CA PHE A 193 1.22 -11.21 3.35
C PHE A 193 0.93 -12.31 4.38
N TYR A 194 1.21 -13.58 4.07
CA TYR A 194 0.88 -14.66 5.01
C TYR A 194 1.68 -14.58 6.30
N MET A 195 2.96 -14.23 6.22
CA MET A 195 3.79 -14.11 7.43
C MET A 195 3.30 -12.99 8.36
N VAL A 196 2.81 -11.89 7.82
CA VAL A 196 2.22 -10.79 8.58
C VAL A 196 0.81 -11.16 9.06
N PHE A 197 -0.03 -11.71 8.19
CA PHE A 197 -1.43 -12.05 8.46
C PHE A 197 -1.58 -13.09 9.58
N PHE A 198 -0.69 -14.09 9.65
CA PHE A 198 -0.72 -15.08 10.71
C PHE A 198 -0.28 -14.57 12.09
N LYS A 199 0.31 -13.38 12.17
CA LYS A 199 0.77 -12.79 13.43
C LYS A 199 -0.24 -11.86 14.10
N THR A 200 -1.32 -11.48 13.43
CA THR A 200 -2.33 -10.59 13.98
C THR A 200 -3.64 -11.30 14.29
N GLU A 201 -4.33 -10.81 15.33
CA GLU A 201 -5.71 -11.16 15.66
C GLU A 201 -6.70 -10.04 15.24
N LYS A 202 -6.18 -8.94 14.65
CA LYS A 202 -6.93 -7.71 14.38
C LYS A 202 -6.85 -7.28 12.92
N VAL A 203 -7.54 -8.00 12.05
CA VAL A 203 -7.72 -7.65 10.64
C VAL A 203 -9.13 -7.14 10.43
N SER A 204 -9.30 -6.09 9.63
CA SER A 204 -10.61 -5.57 9.24
C SER A 204 -10.66 -5.28 7.73
N VAL A 205 -11.84 -4.96 7.23
CA VAL A 205 -12.06 -4.67 5.81
C VAL A 205 -12.77 -3.33 5.61
N PHE A 206 -12.46 -2.67 4.48
CA PHE A 206 -13.19 -1.54 3.93
C PHE A 206 -13.68 -1.92 2.53
N ARG A 207 -15.01 -1.99 2.35
CA ARG A 207 -15.66 -2.48 1.13
C ARG A 207 -16.58 -1.46 0.45
N ASP A 208 -16.74 -0.28 1.01
CA ASP A 208 -17.74 0.68 0.54
C ASP A 208 -17.46 1.13 -0.90
N GLU A 209 -16.19 1.25 -1.26
CA GLU A 209 -15.74 1.65 -2.59
C GLU A 209 -14.31 1.19 -2.86
N SER A 210 -13.90 1.19 -4.13
CA SER A 210 -12.52 0.94 -4.53
C SER A 210 -11.69 2.21 -4.36
N LEU A 211 -10.60 2.14 -3.59
CA LEU A 211 -9.75 3.29 -3.23
C LEU A 211 -8.40 3.30 -3.94
N TYR A 212 -8.10 2.25 -4.70
CA TYR A 212 -6.84 2.06 -5.39
C TYR A 212 -7.10 1.60 -6.83
N ASN A 213 -6.35 2.15 -7.77
CA ASN A 213 -6.44 1.86 -9.20
C ASN A 213 -5.12 1.24 -9.67
N TYR A 214 -5.21 -0.01 -10.17
CA TYR A 214 -4.10 -0.84 -10.62
C TYR A 214 -4.06 -0.91 -12.16
#